data_a06e5e9b493e13a6d880916d7e6c8eaf
#
_entry.id   a06e5e9b493e13a6d880916d7e6c8eaf
#
_cell.length_a   1.000
_cell.length_b   1.000
_cell.length_c   1.000
_cell.angle_alpha   90.00
_cell.angle_beta   90.00
_cell.angle_gamma   90.00
#
_symmetry.space_group_name_H-M   'P 1'
#
loop_
_entity.id
_entity.type
_entity.pdbx_description
1 polymer ?
#
loop_
_entity_poly.entity_id
_entity_poly.type
_entity_poly.pdbx_seq_one_letter_code
_entity_poly.pdbx_strand_id
1 'polypeptide(L)'
;MSTAFRLAHLTDVHLGPLPRPRPAELACKRASGFLSWQLRRRRAHRPEVLEATLASLRTARPDHWVVTGDLANISLPGEFAAAARWLERLGPPERVTVIPGNHDAYVAGAAEAHWPSWSPWMAGAAAPGDFPFLRRVGPLALLGLSSAVPRPWGDAAGELGADQLARLAEALAAARREGLARVVLVHHPPVAGWSPARKALRDAAGLRAVLAAAGAELVLAGHDHRLEVGSVPGPDGPIPVVAGPSASLHAAEPERRGGGLLHLLARNGAGWRILSEAHRLDAGRGSMVIESVAFPPSGAAALT
;
A
#
# COMPACT_ATOMS: atom_id res chain seq x y z
N MET A 1 22.92 5.94 -20.39
CA MET A 1 21.80 5.09 -19.89
C MET A 1 21.17 5.84 -18.73
N SER A 2 19.87 6.11 -18.75
CA SER A 2 19.18 6.74 -17.61
C SER A 2 19.25 5.78 -16.41
N THR A 3 19.72 6.27 -15.28
CA THR A 3 19.73 5.49 -14.03
C THR A 3 18.28 5.18 -13.64
N ALA A 4 18.00 3.91 -13.32
CA ALA A 4 16.67 3.51 -12.86
C ALA A 4 16.34 4.19 -11.55
N PHE A 5 15.12 4.72 -11.41
CA PHE A 5 14.57 5.22 -10.17
C PHE A 5 14.17 4.05 -9.26
N ARG A 6 14.62 4.06 -8.02
CA ARG A 6 14.44 2.99 -7.05
C ARG A 6 13.31 3.35 -6.08
N LEU A 7 12.18 2.67 -6.20
CA LEU A 7 11.00 2.87 -5.37
C LEU A 7 10.84 1.68 -4.41
N ALA A 8 11.08 1.90 -3.13
CA ALA A 8 10.82 0.89 -2.10
C ALA A 8 9.33 0.90 -1.72
N HIS A 9 8.73 -0.27 -1.61
CA HIS A 9 7.32 -0.44 -1.28
C HIS A 9 7.15 -1.30 -0.03
N LEU A 10 6.46 -0.75 0.95
CA LEU A 10 6.02 -1.40 2.19
C LEU A 10 4.50 -1.35 2.28
N THR A 11 3.91 -2.32 2.94
CA THR A 11 2.47 -2.33 3.25
C THR A 11 2.19 -3.09 4.52
N ASP A 12 1.03 -2.89 5.11
CA ASP A 12 0.54 -3.67 6.25
C ASP A 12 1.60 -3.76 7.37
N VAL A 13 2.11 -2.60 7.76
CA VAL A 13 3.19 -2.46 8.74
C VAL A 13 2.73 -2.88 10.14
N HIS A 14 1.47 -2.62 10.49
CA HIS A 14 0.84 -3.01 11.75
C HIS A 14 1.75 -2.82 12.96
N LEU A 15 2.11 -1.57 13.20
CA LEU A 15 3.06 -1.19 14.24
C LEU A 15 2.66 -1.73 15.61
N GLY A 16 3.58 -2.35 16.26
CA GLY A 16 3.45 -2.86 17.62
C GLY A 16 4.53 -2.30 18.55
N PRO A 17 4.36 -2.46 19.87
CA PRO A 17 3.17 -2.96 20.55
C PRO A 17 2.01 -1.96 20.53
N LEU A 18 0.76 -2.43 20.65
CA LEU A 18 -0.39 -1.54 20.78
C LEU A 18 -0.26 -0.67 22.03
N PRO A 19 -0.55 0.65 21.92
CA PRO A 19 -0.70 1.49 23.09
C PRO A 19 -1.79 0.93 24.02
N ARG A 20 -1.65 1.13 25.32
CA ARG A 20 -2.64 0.68 26.28
C ARG A 20 -3.94 1.45 26.07
N PRO A 21 -5.05 0.82 25.63
CA PRO A 21 -6.30 1.51 25.36
C PRO A 21 -6.99 1.92 26.68
N ARG A 22 -7.67 3.05 26.66
CA ARG A 22 -8.60 3.41 27.72
C ARG A 22 -9.89 2.59 27.59
N PRO A 23 -10.62 2.28 28.67
CA PRO A 23 -11.87 1.51 28.61
C PRO A 23 -12.89 2.08 27.61
N ALA A 24 -13.05 3.40 27.58
CA ALA A 24 -13.97 4.09 26.67
C ALA A 24 -13.59 3.89 25.17
N GLU A 25 -12.32 3.72 24.85
CA GLU A 25 -11.86 3.47 23.48
C GLU A 25 -12.25 2.08 22.99
N LEU A 26 -12.50 1.14 23.91
CA LEU A 26 -12.93 -0.23 23.62
C LEU A 26 -14.45 -0.41 23.61
N ALA A 27 -15.24 0.62 23.89
CA ALA A 27 -16.72 0.57 23.88
C ALA A 27 -17.30 0.54 22.44
N CYS A 28 -16.61 -0.16 21.50
CA CYS A 28 -16.98 -0.31 20.10
C CYS A 28 -16.29 -1.54 19.51
N LYS A 29 -16.28 -1.70 18.16
CA LYS A 29 -15.60 -2.84 17.50
C LYS A 29 -14.10 -2.95 17.80
N ARG A 30 -13.46 -1.92 18.35
CA ARG A 30 -12.08 -1.99 18.82
C ARG A 30 -11.86 -3.07 19.87
N ALA A 31 -12.88 -3.38 20.69
CA ALA A 31 -12.78 -4.45 21.70
C ALA A 31 -12.42 -5.80 21.07
N SER A 32 -13.13 -6.19 19.99
CA SER A 32 -12.83 -7.44 19.27
C SER A 32 -11.50 -7.40 18.57
N GLY A 33 -11.13 -6.25 17.98
CA GLY A 33 -9.81 -6.03 17.37
C GLY A 33 -8.69 -6.14 18.40
N PHE A 34 -8.86 -5.55 19.58
CA PHE A 34 -7.91 -5.63 20.70
C PHE A 34 -7.74 -7.07 21.19
N LEU A 35 -8.85 -7.80 21.36
CA LEU A 35 -8.78 -9.22 21.72
C LEU A 35 -8.04 -10.05 20.65
N SER A 36 -8.34 -9.84 19.37
CA SER A 36 -7.63 -10.48 18.26
C SER A 36 -6.13 -10.15 18.27
N TRP A 37 -5.77 -8.88 18.56
CA TRP A 37 -4.38 -8.49 18.74
C TRP A 37 -3.72 -9.27 19.87
N GLN A 38 -4.31 -9.27 21.05
CA GLN A 38 -3.74 -9.95 22.23
C GLN A 38 -3.53 -11.45 22.01
N LEU A 39 -4.49 -12.11 21.36
CA LEU A 39 -4.46 -13.57 21.19
C LEU A 39 -3.57 -14.05 20.03
N ARG A 40 -3.54 -13.29 18.91
CA ARG A 40 -2.93 -13.76 17.66
C ARG A 40 -1.98 -12.73 17.02
N ARG A 41 -2.47 -11.51 16.72
CA ARG A 41 -1.78 -10.58 15.82
C ARG A 41 -0.44 -10.10 16.38
N ARG A 42 -0.33 -9.87 17.69
CA ARG A 42 0.92 -9.46 18.35
C ARG A 42 2.07 -10.45 18.19
N ARG A 43 1.76 -11.75 17.97
CA ARG A 43 2.77 -12.79 17.72
C ARG A 43 3.10 -12.95 16.25
N ALA A 44 2.17 -12.54 15.38
CA ALA A 44 2.33 -12.60 13.94
C ALA A 44 3.05 -11.35 13.40
N HIS A 45 2.67 -10.15 13.86
CA HIS A 45 3.34 -8.90 13.47
C HIS A 45 4.49 -8.60 14.43
N ARG A 46 5.72 -8.75 13.95
CA ARG A 46 6.95 -8.67 14.77
C ARG A 46 7.80 -7.48 14.36
N PRO A 47 8.20 -6.61 15.31
CA PRO A 47 9.11 -5.51 15.02
C PRO A 47 10.43 -5.96 14.38
N GLU A 48 10.94 -7.13 14.77
CA GLU A 48 12.20 -7.68 14.25
C GLU A 48 12.11 -7.99 12.76
N VAL A 49 10.95 -8.45 12.27
CA VAL A 49 10.69 -8.69 10.83
C VAL A 49 10.64 -7.36 10.09
N LEU A 50 9.97 -6.36 10.64
CA LEU A 50 9.92 -5.02 10.07
C LEU A 50 11.32 -4.41 9.95
N GLU A 51 12.11 -4.46 11.01
CA GLU A 51 13.48 -3.92 10.99
C GLU A 51 14.39 -4.68 10.01
N ALA A 52 14.27 -6.01 9.92
CA ALA A 52 15.01 -6.79 8.92
C ALA A 52 14.58 -6.41 7.49
N THR A 53 13.27 -6.22 7.25
CA THR A 53 12.74 -5.75 5.96
C THR A 53 13.31 -4.39 5.58
N LEU A 54 13.27 -3.43 6.51
CA LEU A 54 13.83 -2.09 6.32
C LEU A 54 15.34 -2.13 6.05
N ALA A 55 16.08 -2.90 6.84
CA ALA A 55 17.53 -3.06 6.67
C ALA A 55 17.87 -3.61 5.28
N SER A 56 17.15 -4.65 4.83
CA SER A 56 17.34 -5.24 3.51
C SER A 56 17.05 -4.26 2.38
N LEU A 57 15.92 -3.56 2.42
CA LEU A 57 15.57 -2.56 1.40
C LEU A 57 16.54 -1.36 1.38
N ARG A 58 17.05 -0.93 2.54
CA ARG A 58 18.03 0.16 2.63
C ARG A 58 19.35 -0.16 1.91
N THR A 59 19.75 -1.44 1.82
CA THR A 59 20.95 -1.83 1.05
C THR A 59 20.85 -1.49 -0.43
N ALA A 60 19.62 -1.50 -0.98
CA ALA A 60 19.35 -1.11 -2.36
C ALA A 60 19.33 0.43 -2.58
N ARG A 61 19.47 1.22 -1.51
CA ARG A 61 19.49 2.70 -1.54
C ARG A 61 18.29 3.27 -2.32
N PRO A 62 17.05 3.08 -1.86
CA PRO A 62 15.88 3.57 -2.56
C PRO A 62 15.90 5.11 -2.65
N ASP A 63 15.46 5.63 -3.79
CA ASP A 63 15.29 7.06 -4.01
C ASP A 63 14.04 7.58 -3.29
N HIS A 64 13.01 6.74 -3.17
CA HIS A 64 11.77 7.05 -2.47
C HIS A 64 11.13 5.81 -1.86
N TRP A 65 10.35 6.00 -0.80
CA TRP A 65 9.57 4.96 -0.13
C TRP A 65 8.08 5.21 -0.34
N VAL A 66 7.32 4.16 -0.59
CA VAL A 66 5.87 4.18 -0.54
C VAL A 66 5.36 3.19 0.51
N VAL A 67 4.34 3.59 1.25
CA VAL A 67 3.66 2.74 2.23
C VAL A 67 2.18 2.69 1.88
N THR A 68 1.70 1.53 1.47
CA THR A 68 0.32 1.36 0.99
C THR A 68 -0.67 0.94 2.09
N GLY A 69 -0.51 1.51 3.29
CA GLY A 69 -1.51 1.48 4.35
C GLY A 69 -1.29 0.46 5.45
N ASP A 70 -2.24 0.45 6.37
CA ASP A 70 -2.29 -0.40 7.55
C ASP A 70 -1.06 -0.24 8.47
N LEU A 71 -0.80 1.02 8.88
CA LEU A 71 0.18 1.33 9.90
C LEU A 71 -0.37 1.04 11.30
N ALA A 72 -1.66 1.36 11.52
CA ALA A 72 -2.37 1.05 12.76
C ALA A 72 -2.94 -0.39 12.76
N ASN A 73 -3.52 -0.78 13.89
CA ASN A 73 -4.18 -2.08 14.07
C ASN A 73 -5.67 -1.95 14.34
N ILE A 74 -6.08 -1.01 15.18
CA ILE A 74 -7.47 -0.76 15.58
C ILE A 74 -7.81 0.74 15.66
N SER A 75 -6.98 1.58 15.05
CA SER A 75 -7.14 3.03 15.02
C SER A 75 -7.22 3.70 16.40
N LEU A 76 -6.41 3.28 17.38
CA LEU A 76 -6.27 4.03 18.63
C LEU A 76 -5.51 5.35 18.38
N PRO A 77 -5.83 6.45 19.09
CA PRO A 77 -5.07 7.70 18.96
C PRO A 77 -3.56 7.52 19.13
N GLY A 78 -3.14 6.69 20.09
CA GLY A 78 -1.73 6.40 20.33
C GLY A 78 -1.05 5.63 19.21
N GLU A 79 -1.78 4.86 18.38
CA GLU A 79 -1.22 4.19 17.20
C GLU A 79 -0.84 5.21 16.13
N PHE A 80 -1.69 6.23 15.89
CA PHE A 80 -1.38 7.28 14.92
C PHE A 80 -0.16 8.10 15.33
N ALA A 81 -0.03 8.43 16.62
CA ALA A 81 1.16 9.10 17.15
C ALA A 81 2.42 8.23 17.02
N ALA A 82 2.30 6.91 17.23
CA ALA A 82 3.40 5.98 17.04
C ALA A 82 3.79 5.86 15.55
N ALA A 83 2.80 5.83 14.67
CA ALA A 83 3.01 5.77 13.22
C ALA A 83 3.65 7.06 12.68
N ALA A 84 3.25 8.24 13.15
CA ALA A 84 3.89 9.50 12.79
C ALA A 84 5.40 9.48 13.13
N ARG A 85 5.76 9.07 14.37
CA ARG A 85 7.16 8.91 14.77
C ARG A 85 7.91 7.85 13.97
N TRP A 86 7.22 6.80 13.53
CA TRP A 86 7.84 5.80 12.68
C TRP A 86 8.08 6.33 11.27
N LEU A 87 7.14 7.09 10.70
CA LEU A 87 7.30 7.77 9.41
C LEU A 87 8.47 8.76 9.44
N GLU A 88 8.62 9.55 10.52
CA GLU A 88 9.77 10.43 10.72
C GLU A 88 11.11 9.67 10.66
N ARG A 89 11.18 8.48 11.29
CA ARG A 89 12.38 7.62 11.25
C ARG A 89 12.59 6.94 9.90
N LEU A 90 11.53 6.65 9.16
CA LEU A 90 11.64 6.09 7.81
C LEU A 90 12.25 7.11 6.85
N GLY A 91 11.79 8.34 6.92
CA GLY A 91 12.34 9.46 6.16
C GLY A 91 11.45 10.71 6.14
N PRO A 92 11.99 11.84 5.66
CA PRO A 92 11.21 13.06 5.52
C PRO A 92 10.12 12.92 4.44
N PRO A 93 9.10 13.81 4.44
CA PRO A 93 7.98 13.76 3.48
C PRO A 93 8.39 13.76 2.01
N GLU A 94 9.53 14.34 1.67
CA GLU A 94 10.07 14.37 0.30
C GLU A 94 10.58 13.01 -0.16
N ARG A 95 10.84 12.09 0.76
CA ARG A 95 11.37 10.74 0.50
C ARG A 95 10.42 9.61 0.87
N VAL A 96 9.27 9.92 1.46
CA VAL A 96 8.28 8.94 1.88
C VAL A 96 6.89 9.39 1.47
N THR A 97 6.11 8.50 0.88
CA THR A 97 4.70 8.69 0.59
C THR A 97 3.89 7.60 1.27
N VAL A 98 2.83 7.96 1.96
CA VAL A 98 1.93 7.01 2.61
C VAL A 98 0.50 7.20 2.11
N ILE A 99 -0.27 6.13 2.02
CA ILE A 99 -1.72 6.15 1.92
C ILE A 99 -2.31 5.34 3.08
N PRO A 100 -3.55 5.60 3.50
CA PRO A 100 -4.19 4.83 4.57
C PRO A 100 -4.71 3.47 4.09
N GLY A 101 -4.72 2.48 5.00
CA GLY A 101 -5.41 1.22 4.84
C GLY A 101 -6.67 1.11 5.72
N ASN A 102 -7.37 -0.01 5.67
CA ASN A 102 -8.63 -0.19 6.40
C ASN A 102 -8.46 -0.21 7.93
N HIS A 103 -7.30 -0.61 8.43
CA HIS A 103 -6.98 -0.53 9.85
C HIS A 103 -6.67 0.90 10.32
N ASP A 104 -6.35 1.82 9.40
CA ASP A 104 -6.15 3.24 9.68
C ASP A 104 -7.47 4.03 9.67
N ALA A 105 -8.58 3.40 9.22
CA ALA A 105 -9.96 3.89 9.30
C ALA A 105 -10.87 2.87 10.01
N TYR A 106 -10.34 2.17 11.02
CA TYR A 106 -11.03 1.04 11.67
C TYR A 106 -12.37 1.40 12.27
N VAL A 107 -12.54 2.61 12.77
CA VAL A 107 -13.80 3.15 13.32
C VAL A 107 -14.12 4.51 12.71
N ALA A 108 -15.40 4.89 12.69
CA ALA A 108 -15.83 6.19 12.22
C ALA A 108 -15.13 7.34 12.98
N GLY A 109 -14.82 8.42 12.28
CA GLY A 109 -14.14 9.60 12.82
C GLY A 109 -12.64 9.43 13.05
N ALA A 110 -12.06 8.23 12.85
CA ALA A 110 -10.64 8.03 13.07
C ALA A 110 -9.79 8.74 12.01
N ALA A 111 -10.24 8.76 10.76
CA ALA A 111 -9.57 9.42 9.65
C ALA A 111 -9.45 10.93 9.91
N GLU A 112 -10.57 11.59 10.12
CA GLU A 112 -10.68 13.04 10.35
C GLU A 112 -9.90 13.49 11.59
N ALA A 113 -9.90 12.67 12.62
CA ALA A 113 -9.23 12.99 13.88
C ALA A 113 -7.71 12.81 13.84
N HIS A 114 -7.20 11.90 13.02
CA HIS A 114 -5.81 11.45 13.18
C HIS A 114 -4.96 11.52 11.92
N TRP A 115 -5.51 11.41 10.71
CA TRP A 115 -4.74 11.54 9.47
C TRP A 115 -4.04 12.89 9.30
N PRO A 116 -4.51 14.03 9.86
CA PRO A 116 -3.76 15.27 9.84
C PRO A 116 -2.31 15.13 10.33
N SER A 117 -2.05 14.22 11.27
CA SER A 117 -0.67 13.96 11.75
C SER A 117 0.23 13.29 10.71
N TRP A 118 -0.33 12.68 9.66
CA TRP A 118 0.40 12.05 8.54
C TRP A 118 0.36 12.88 7.26
N SER A 119 -0.39 13.96 7.24
CA SER A 119 -0.62 14.81 6.07
C SER A 119 0.67 15.17 5.28
N PRO A 120 1.82 15.49 5.90
CA PRO A 120 3.05 15.76 5.15
C PRO A 120 3.46 14.58 4.24
N TRP A 121 3.31 13.35 4.72
CA TRP A 121 3.64 12.14 3.94
C TRP A 121 2.53 11.75 2.97
N MET A 122 1.33 12.32 3.07
CA MET A 122 0.19 12.16 2.15
C MET A 122 0.04 13.34 1.18
N ALA A 123 1.12 14.03 0.86
CA ALA A 123 1.14 15.20 -0.03
C ALA A 123 0.16 16.33 0.37
N GLY A 124 -0.12 16.47 1.66
CA GLY A 124 -1.05 17.44 2.22
C GLY A 124 -2.46 16.91 2.48
N ALA A 125 -2.84 15.73 1.98
CA ALA A 125 -4.12 15.12 2.28
C ALA A 125 -4.25 14.81 3.78
N ALA A 126 -5.36 15.20 4.38
CA ALA A 126 -5.61 15.11 5.82
C ALA A 126 -6.96 14.45 6.15
N ALA A 127 -7.82 14.29 5.16
CA ALA A 127 -9.16 13.71 5.28
C ALA A 127 -9.51 12.85 4.04
N PRO A 128 -10.52 11.97 4.12
CA PRO A 128 -10.92 11.14 2.98
C PRO A 128 -11.24 11.91 1.70
N GLY A 129 -11.81 13.10 1.83
CA GLY A 129 -12.16 13.96 0.69
C GLY A 129 -10.97 14.55 -0.08
N ASP A 130 -9.78 14.55 0.50
CA ASP A 130 -8.57 15.10 -0.12
C ASP A 130 -7.93 14.14 -1.14
N PHE A 131 -8.39 12.89 -1.21
CA PHE A 131 -7.91 11.90 -2.16
C PHE A 131 -8.66 11.96 -3.50
N PRO A 132 -8.01 11.66 -4.65
CA PRO A 132 -6.61 11.28 -4.74
C PRO A 132 -5.70 12.48 -4.58
N PHE A 133 -4.53 12.27 -4.01
CA PHE A 133 -3.46 13.23 -4.13
C PHE A 133 -2.48 12.84 -5.25
N LEU A 134 -1.78 13.83 -5.79
CA LEU A 134 -0.68 13.66 -6.73
C LEU A 134 0.62 14.17 -6.12
N ARG A 135 1.64 13.31 -6.03
CA ARG A 135 2.99 13.69 -5.66
C ARG A 135 3.97 13.41 -6.81
N ARG A 136 4.72 14.44 -7.22
CA ARG A 136 5.81 14.29 -8.20
C ARG A 136 7.10 13.96 -7.46
N VAL A 137 7.74 12.85 -7.83
CA VAL A 137 8.99 12.39 -7.22
C VAL A 137 9.95 11.95 -8.32
N GLY A 138 10.95 12.78 -8.60
CA GLY A 138 11.84 12.54 -9.73
C GLY A 138 11.04 12.35 -11.03
N PRO A 139 11.20 11.21 -11.74
CA PRO A 139 10.50 10.95 -12.98
C PRO A 139 9.10 10.33 -12.79
N LEU A 140 8.61 10.22 -11.54
CA LEU A 140 7.36 9.55 -11.20
C LEU A 140 6.26 10.53 -10.80
N ALA A 141 5.03 10.18 -11.13
CA ALA A 141 3.81 10.69 -10.53
C ALA A 141 3.22 9.59 -9.62
N LEU A 142 3.25 9.80 -8.31
CA LEU A 142 2.61 8.93 -7.34
C LEU A 142 1.18 9.45 -7.11
N LEU A 143 0.18 8.63 -7.46
CA LEU A 143 -1.23 8.92 -7.30
C LEU A 143 -1.76 8.12 -6.10
N GLY A 144 -1.87 8.78 -4.96
CA GLY A 144 -2.33 8.15 -3.73
C GLY A 144 -3.85 8.14 -3.63
N LEU A 145 -4.43 6.95 -3.48
CA LEU A 145 -5.86 6.74 -3.28
C LEU A 145 -6.15 6.34 -1.83
N SER A 146 -7.30 6.73 -1.31
CA SER A 146 -7.83 6.17 -0.08
C SER A 146 -9.01 5.25 -0.39
N SER A 147 -8.83 3.95 -0.17
CA SER A 147 -9.91 2.97 -0.14
C SER A 147 -10.34 2.61 1.29
N ALA A 148 -9.79 3.33 2.26
CA ALA A 148 -10.01 3.11 3.68
C ALA A 148 -11.32 3.77 4.12
N VAL A 149 -12.32 2.95 4.43
CA VAL A 149 -13.63 3.39 4.93
C VAL A 149 -14.00 2.59 6.18
N PRO A 150 -14.63 3.21 7.18
CA PRO A 150 -15.11 2.50 8.35
C PRO A 150 -16.15 1.44 7.94
N ARG A 151 -15.96 0.21 8.39
CA ARG A 151 -16.87 -0.91 8.08
C ARG A 151 -17.40 -1.56 9.36
N PRO A 152 -18.56 -2.24 9.30
CA PRO A 152 -19.07 -3.06 10.41
C PRO A 152 -18.09 -4.18 10.78
N TRP A 153 -18.36 -4.83 11.91
CA TRP A 153 -17.61 -6.00 12.33
C TRP A 153 -17.69 -7.13 11.28
N GLY A 154 -16.54 -7.75 10.98
CA GLY A 154 -16.42 -8.81 9.99
C GLY A 154 -16.28 -8.35 8.53
N ASP A 155 -16.46 -7.06 8.26
CA ASP A 155 -16.25 -6.43 6.96
C ASP A 155 -14.96 -5.59 6.97
N ALA A 156 -14.11 -5.80 5.99
CA ALA A 156 -12.87 -5.08 5.76
C ALA A 156 -12.74 -4.64 4.28
N ALA A 157 -13.88 -4.52 3.58
CA ALA A 157 -13.92 -4.09 2.18
C ALA A 157 -13.56 -2.60 2.03
N GLY A 158 -12.86 -2.29 0.93
CA GLY A 158 -12.54 -0.92 0.56
C GLY A 158 -13.59 -0.28 -0.33
N GLU A 159 -13.51 1.04 -0.49
CA GLU A 159 -14.33 1.81 -1.42
C GLU A 159 -13.64 3.15 -1.75
N LEU A 160 -13.63 3.53 -3.02
CA LEU A 160 -13.02 4.78 -3.49
C LEU A 160 -14.06 5.89 -3.67
N GLY A 161 -15.21 5.54 -4.23
CA GLY A 161 -16.27 6.48 -4.60
C GLY A 161 -16.07 7.14 -5.97
N ALA A 162 -17.17 7.58 -6.55
CA ALA A 162 -17.20 8.12 -7.91
C ALA A 162 -16.35 9.39 -8.07
N ASP A 163 -16.39 10.30 -7.09
CA ASP A 163 -15.65 11.56 -7.13
C ASP A 163 -14.14 11.35 -7.11
N GLN A 164 -13.65 10.42 -6.30
CA GLN A 164 -12.23 10.09 -6.26
C GLN A 164 -11.78 9.46 -7.58
N LEU A 165 -12.59 8.57 -8.15
CA LEU A 165 -12.33 7.95 -9.46
C LEU A 165 -12.30 8.98 -10.60
N ALA A 166 -13.20 9.94 -10.61
CA ALA A 166 -13.20 11.02 -11.62
C ALA A 166 -11.92 11.87 -11.52
N ARG A 167 -11.56 12.32 -10.31
CA ARG A 167 -10.32 13.08 -10.08
C ARG A 167 -9.05 12.27 -10.42
N LEU A 168 -9.08 10.96 -10.20
CA LEU A 168 -7.97 10.08 -10.59
C LEU A 168 -7.77 10.09 -12.11
N ALA A 169 -8.85 10.01 -12.90
CA ALA A 169 -8.76 10.04 -14.36
C ALA A 169 -8.08 11.33 -14.85
N GLU A 170 -8.46 12.47 -14.29
CA GLU A 170 -7.85 13.77 -14.60
C GLU A 170 -6.38 13.84 -14.23
N ALA A 171 -6.02 13.35 -13.02
CA ALA A 171 -4.65 13.33 -12.54
C ALA A 171 -3.73 12.42 -13.37
N LEU A 172 -4.24 11.25 -13.78
CA LEU A 172 -3.52 10.33 -14.68
C LEU A 172 -3.27 10.97 -16.05
N ALA A 173 -4.27 11.64 -16.62
CA ALA A 173 -4.14 12.35 -17.89
C ALA A 173 -3.13 13.51 -17.78
N ALA A 174 -3.13 14.26 -16.69
CA ALA A 174 -2.16 15.33 -16.45
C ALA A 174 -0.73 14.78 -16.37
N ALA A 175 -0.50 13.75 -15.57
CA ALA A 175 0.82 13.10 -15.42
C ALA A 175 1.33 12.49 -16.73
N ARG A 176 0.41 11.95 -17.57
CA ARG A 176 0.77 11.46 -18.92
C ARG A 176 1.30 12.59 -19.80
N ARG A 177 0.64 13.78 -19.80
CA ARG A 177 1.11 14.95 -20.57
C ARG A 177 2.47 15.45 -20.13
N GLU A 178 2.79 15.30 -18.83
CA GLU A 178 4.10 15.62 -18.28
C GLU A 178 5.16 14.55 -18.60
N GLY A 179 4.77 13.42 -19.17
CA GLY A 179 5.64 12.30 -19.49
C GLY A 179 6.20 11.57 -18.27
N LEU A 180 5.53 11.64 -17.11
CA LEU A 180 5.91 10.96 -15.89
C LEU A 180 5.46 9.50 -15.91
N ALA A 181 6.20 8.60 -15.22
CA ALA A 181 5.69 7.27 -14.90
C ALA A 181 4.59 7.39 -13.84
N ARG A 182 3.41 6.91 -14.15
CA ARG A 182 2.23 6.99 -13.28
C ARG A 182 2.17 5.73 -12.41
N VAL A 183 2.39 5.90 -11.12
CA VAL A 183 2.31 4.83 -10.12
C VAL A 183 1.09 5.09 -9.23
N VAL A 184 0.09 4.23 -9.33
CA VAL A 184 -1.13 4.31 -8.52
C VAL A 184 -0.94 3.52 -7.24
N LEU A 185 -1.18 4.18 -6.10
CA LEU A 185 -1.12 3.59 -4.78
C LEU A 185 -2.54 3.39 -4.26
N VAL A 186 -2.91 2.17 -3.93
CA VAL A 186 -4.22 1.82 -3.36
C VAL A 186 -4.06 0.68 -2.37
N HIS A 187 -4.71 0.74 -1.20
CA HIS A 187 -4.54 -0.32 -0.21
C HIS A 187 -5.19 -1.64 -0.66
N HIS A 188 -6.46 -1.61 -1.08
CA HIS A 188 -7.17 -2.79 -1.56
C HIS A 188 -6.88 -3.02 -3.04
N PRO A 189 -6.38 -4.21 -3.43
CA PRO A 189 -6.02 -4.49 -4.82
C PRO A 189 -7.24 -4.47 -5.76
N PRO A 190 -7.10 -3.95 -7.00
CA PRO A 190 -8.21 -3.90 -7.96
C PRO A 190 -8.40 -5.18 -8.77
N VAL A 191 -7.57 -6.21 -8.57
CA VAL A 191 -7.63 -7.45 -9.35
C VAL A 191 -8.75 -8.34 -8.84
N ALA A 192 -9.60 -8.81 -9.76
CA ALA A 192 -10.72 -9.68 -9.40
C ALA A 192 -10.22 -11.03 -8.83
N GLY A 193 -10.88 -11.51 -7.79
CA GLY A 193 -10.60 -12.81 -7.19
C GLY A 193 -9.43 -12.87 -6.21
N TRP A 194 -8.62 -11.80 -6.07
CA TRP A 194 -7.53 -11.79 -5.09
C TRP A 194 -8.06 -11.76 -3.65
N SER A 195 -9.04 -10.92 -3.39
CA SER A 195 -9.65 -10.81 -2.06
C SER A 195 -11.07 -11.37 -2.06
N PRO A 196 -11.52 -12.02 -0.97
CA PRO A 196 -12.92 -12.41 -0.82
C PRO A 196 -13.81 -11.16 -0.69
N ALA A 197 -15.09 -11.25 -1.11
CA ALA A 197 -16.02 -10.12 -1.21
C ALA A 197 -16.06 -9.19 0.02
N ARG A 198 -15.96 -9.76 1.24
CA ARG A 198 -15.93 -9.01 2.50
C ARG A 198 -14.63 -8.23 2.75
N LYS A 199 -13.64 -8.36 1.88
CA LYS A 199 -12.34 -7.69 1.94
C LYS A 199 -12.00 -6.97 0.63
N ALA A 200 -12.71 -7.24 -0.45
CA ALA A 200 -12.40 -6.70 -1.77
C ALA A 200 -12.67 -5.20 -1.85
N LEU A 201 -12.04 -4.55 -2.80
CA LEU A 201 -12.41 -3.22 -3.24
C LEU A 201 -13.78 -3.27 -3.92
N ARG A 202 -14.81 -2.65 -3.34
CA ARG A 202 -16.21 -2.77 -3.81
C ARG A 202 -16.40 -2.18 -5.20
N ASP A 203 -15.75 -1.09 -5.48
CA ASP A 203 -15.79 -0.38 -6.76
C ASP A 203 -14.51 -0.62 -7.61
N ALA A 204 -13.88 -1.79 -7.44
CA ALA A 204 -12.73 -2.21 -8.24
C ALA A 204 -12.99 -2.15 -9.76
N ALA A 205 -14.22 -2.41 -10.21
CA ALA A 205 -14.61 -2.29 -11.62
C ALA A 205 -14.47 -0.85 -12.11
N GLY A 206 -14.87 0.14 -11.30
CA GLY A 206 -14.70 1.56 -11.59
C GLY A 206 -13.22 1.94 -11.71
N LEU A 207 -12.39 1.49 -10.76
CA LEU A 207 -10.94 1.74 -10.82
C LEU A 207 -10.32 1.10 -12.07
N ARG A 208 -10.68 -0.14 -12.40
CA ARG A 208 -10.21 -0.79 -13.64
C ARG A 208 -10.65 -0.04 -14.90
N ALA A 209 -11.86 0.49 -14.93
CA ALA A 209 -12.34 1.30 -16.07
C ALA A 209 -11.54 2.59 -16.25
N VAL A 210 -11.22 3.29 -15.14
CA VAL A 210 -10.36 4.48 -15.18
C VAL A 210 -8.95 4.11 -15.69
N LEU A 211 -8.36 3.04 -15.18
CA LEU A 211 -7.04 2.57 -15.60
C LEU A 211 -7.02 2.14 -17.07
N ALA A 212 -8.07 1.46 -17.53
CA ALA A 212 -8.21 1.03 -18.93
C ALA A 212 -8.28 2.22 -19.89
N ALA A 213 -8.90 3.32 -19.48
CA ALA A 213 -9.02 4.52 -20.30
C ALA A 213 -7.80 5.45 -20.23
N ALA A 214 -7.32 5.74 -19.01
CA ALA A 214 -6.26 6.73 -18.79
C ALA A 214 -4.85 6.13 -18.80
N GLY A 215 -4.70 4.86 -18.43
CA GLY A 215 -3.41 4.16 -18.29
C GLY A 215 -2.65 4.51 -17.02
N ALA A 216 -1.77 3.61 -16.65
CA ALA A 216 -0.73 3.79 -15.63
C ALA A 216 0.42 2.84 -15.93
N GLU A 217 1.59 3.07 -15.34
CA GLU A 217 2.73 2.18 -15.52
C GLU A 217 2.78 1.08 -14.45
N LEU A 218 2.20 1.34 -13.24
CA LEU A 218 2.23 0.40 -12.14
C LEU A 218 1.10 0.70 -11.15
N VAL A 219 0.51 -0.33 -10.57
CA VAL A 219 -0.39 -0.22 -9.41
C VAL A 219 0.24 -0.98 -8.25
N LEU A 220 0.38 -0.32 -7.09
CA LEU A 220 0.89 -0.90 -5.85
C LEU A 220 -0.22 -1.00 -4.81
N ALA A 221 -0.33 -2.18 -4.20
CA ALA A 221 -1.38 -2.47 -3.22
C ALA A 221 -0.85 -3.27 -2.02
N GLY A 222 -1.72 -3.55 -1.05
CA GLY A 222 -1.44 -4.37 0.13
C GLY A 222 -2.62 -5.23 0.52
N HIS A 223 -3.02 -5.19 1.81
CA HIS A 223 -4.26 -5.70 2.39
C HIS A 223 -4.31 -7.21 2.69
N ASP A 224 -3.98 -8.08 1.73
CA ASP A 224 -4.11 -9.54 1.92
C ASP A 224 -2.87 -10.19 2.52
N HIS A 225 -1.84 -9.40 2.84
CA HIS A 225 -0.57 -9.83 3.45
C HIS A 225 0.12 -10.94 2.62
N ARG A 226 0.01 -10.87 1.30
CA ARG A 226 0.60 -11.82 0.35
C ARG A 226 1.32 -11.06 -0.76
N LEU A 227 2.39 -11.65 -1.26
CA LEU A 227 2.94 -11.20 -2.52
C LEU A 227 2.08 -11.75 -3.65
N GLU A 228 1.34 -10.86 -4.31
CA GLU A 228 0.54 -11.20 -5.48
C GLU A 228 0.91 -10.29 -6.65
N VAL A 229 1.01 -10.87 -7.83
CA VAL A 229 1.38 -10.18 -9.06
C VAL A 229 0.38 -10.50 -10.15
N GLY A 230 -0.15 -9.50 -10.79
CA GLY A 230 -1.11 -9.63 -11.87
C GLY A 230 -1.15 -8.38 -12.73
N SER A 231 -2.23 -8.20 -13.46
CA SER A 231 -2.43 -7.02 -14.28
C SER A 231 -3.91 -6.66 -14.40
N VAL A 232 -4.14 -5.41 -14.78
CA VAL A 232 -5.46 -4.91 -15.21
C VAL A 232 -5.34 -4.33 -16.62
N PRO A 233 -6.42 -4.23 -17.39
CA PRO A 233 -6.39 -3.62 -18.72
C PRO A 233 -5.89 -2.16 -18.68
N GLY A 234 -5.12 -1.77 -19.68
CA GLY A 234 -4.71 -0.39 -19.94
C GLY A 234 -4.74 -0.08 -21.43
N PRO A 235 -4.69 1.21 -21.84
CA PRO A 235 -4.84 1.62 -23.25
C PRO A 235 -3.64 1.21 -24.12
N ASP A 236 -2.45 1.11 -23.51
CA ASP A 236 -1.20 0.79 -24.21
C ASP A 236 -0.71 -0.66 -23.89
N GLY A 237 -1.57 -1.46 -23.28
CA GLY A 237 -1.29 -2.84 -22.83
C GLY A 237 -1.64 -3.06 -21.36
N PRO A 238 -1.44 -4.28 -20.83
CA PRO A 238 -1.77 -4.59 -19.45
C PRO A 238 -0.91 -3.78 -18.48
N ILE A 239 -1.57 -3.22 -17.46
CA ILE A 239 -0.93 -2.47 -16.38
C ILE A 239 -0.59 -3.44 -15.26
N PRO A 240 0.67 -3.59 -14.88
CA PRO A 240 1.06 -4.47 -13.78
C PRO A 240 0.48 -3.98 -12.45
N VAL A 241 0.00 -4.94 -11.65
CA VAL A 241 -0.47 -4.75 -10.28
C VAL A 241 0.35 -5.63 -9.35
N VAL A 242 0.91 -5.03 -8.32
CA VAL A 242 1.69 -5.74 -7.30
C VAL A 242 1.09 -5.44 -5.93
N ALA A 243 0.58 -6.48 -5.27
CA ALA A 243 0.24 -6.42 -3.86
C ALA A 243 1.43 -6.94 -3.04
N GLY A 244 1.88 -6.14 -2.07
CA GLY A 244 3.01 -6.49 -1.21
C GLY A 244 2.62 -7.44 -0.08
N PRO A 245 3.59 -8.20 0.45
CA PRO A 245 3.44 -8.90 1.73
C PRO A 245 3.43 -7.89 2.87
N SER A 246 2.85 -8.25 4.02
CA SER A 246 2.96 -7.41 5.21
C SER A 246 4.42 -7.24 5.63
N ALA A 247 4.83 -6.00 5.87
CA ALA A 247 6.23 -5.68 6.20
C ALA A 247 6.70 -6.25 7.55
N SER A 248 5.77 -6.60 8.44
CA SER A 248 6.05 -7.09 9.81
C SER A 248 5.63 -8.53 10.06
N LEU A 249 5.01 -9.22 9.08
CA LEU A 249 4.41 -10.53 9.30
C LEU A 249 5.47 -11.64 9.41
N HIS A 250 5.44 -12.37 10.50
CA HIS A 250 6.16 -13.62 10.64
C HIS A 250 5.21 -14.78 10.33
N ALA A 251 5.34 -15.37 9.15
CA ALA A 251 4.54 -16.51 8.72
C ALA A 251 5.45 -17.63 8.20
N ALA A 252 5.02 -18.87 8.42
CA ALA A 252 5.71 -20.05 7.90
C ALA A 252 5.41 -20.28 6.41
N GLU A 253 4.19 -19.95 6.00
CA GLU A 253 3.71 -20.13 4.62
C GLU A 253 4.51 -19.21 3.67
N PRO A 254 5.15 -19.77 2.62
CA PRO A 254 6.02 -19.00 1.72
C PRO A 254 5.36 -17.78 1.12
N GLU A 255 4.09 -17.87 0.69
CA GLU A 255 3.34 -16.78 0.06
C GLU A 255 3.00 -15.62 1.03
N ARG A 256 3.04 -15.88 2.34
CA ARG A 256 2.74 -14.93 3.41
C ARG A 256 3.96 -14.43 4.17
N ARG A 257 5.16 -14.85 3.79
CA ARG A 257 6.41 -14.38 4.43
C ARG A 257 6.49 -12.87 4.39
N GLY A 258 6.72 -12.26 5.55
CA GLY A 258 6.86 -10.82 5.68
C GLY A 258 8.00 -10.25 4.86
N GLY A 259 7.86 -9.00 4.46
CA GLY A 259 8.88 -8.35 3.63
C GLY A 259 8.38 -7.07 2.97
N GLY A 260 9.13 -6.62 1.99
CA GLY A 260 8.81 -5.46 1.16
C GLY A 260 9.33 -5.64 -0.26
N LEU A 261 9.11 -4.65 -1.09
CA LEU A 261 9.43 -4.70 -2.51
C LEU A 261 10.34 -3.54 -2.90
N LEU A 262 11.17 -3.76 -3.89
CA LEU A 262 11.92 -2.73 -4.60
C LEU A 262 11.50 -2.74 -6.06
N HIS A 263 11.06 -1.58 -6.56
CA HIS A 263 10.70 -1.40 -7.97
C HIS A 263 11.74 -0.48 -8.62
N LEU A 264 12.28 -0.92 -9.75
CA LEU A 264 13.25 -0.20 -10.56
C LEU A 264 12.53 0.31 -11.82
N LEU A 265 12.31 1.63 -11.92
CA LEU A 265 11.63 2.25 -13.05
C LEU A 265 12.65 3.02 -13.89
N ALA A 266 12.76 2.68 -15.16
CA ALA A 266 13.67 3.33 -16.10
C ALA A 266 12.97 3.67 -17.42
N ARG A 267 13.35 4.79 -18.04
CA ARG A 267 12.90 5.12 -19.39
C ARG A 267 13.39 4.07 -20.39
N ASN A 268 12.50 3.65 -21.27
CA ASN A 268 12.79 2.74 -22.36
C ASN A 268 12.10 3.23 -23.65
N GLY A 269 12.83 4.00 -24.44
CA GLY A 269 12.24 4.71 -25.58
C GLY A 269 11.16 5.70 -25.12
N ALA A 270 9.97 5.60 -25.70
CA ALA A 270 8.82 6.42 -25.34
C ALA A 270 8.09 5.93 -24.07
N GLY A 271 8.41 4.74 -23.57
CA GLY A 271 7.74 4.09 -22.46
C GLY A 271 8.62 3.92 -21.21
N TRP A 272 8.18 3.01 -20.35
CA TRP A 272 8.84 2.68 -19.09
C TRP A 272 9.11 1.18 -19.00
N ARG A 273 10.27 0.82 -18.46
CA ARG A 273 10.61 -0.54 -18.06
C ARG A 273 10.57 -0.61 -16.53
N ILE A 274 9.88 -1.62 -16.02
CA ILE A 274 9.76 -1.88 -14.59
C ILE A 274 10.35 -3.25 -14.30
N LEU A 275 11.24 -3.30 -13.32
CA LEU A 275 11.73 -4.53 -12.72
C LEU A 275 11.38 -4.47 -11.23
N SER A 276 11.02 -5.59 -10.65
CA SER A 276 10.68 -5.64 -9.23
C SER A 276 11.39 -6.80 -8.54
N GLU A 277 11.79 -6.55 -7.30
CA GLU A 277 12.43 -7.51 -6.41
C GLU A 277 11.63 -7.56 -5.11
N ALA A 278 11.41 -8.77 -4.60
CA ALA A 278 10.80 -8.99 -3.29
C ALA A 278 11.90 -9.33 -2.27
N HIS A 279 12.00 -8.52 -1.22
CA HIS A 279 12.86 -8.74 -0.07
C HIS A 279 12.00 -9.39 1.03
N ARG A 280 12.09 -10.71 1.18
CA ARG A 280 11.21 -11.47 2.08
C ARG A 280 11.98 -12.26 3.12
N LEU A 281 11.39 -12.39 4.33
CA LEU A 281 11.96 -13.18 5.40
C LEU A 281 11.86 -14.68 5.08
N ASP A 282 12.99 -15.36 5.05
CA ASP A 282 13.02 -16.83 5.13
C ASP A 282 13.00 -17.25 6.59
N ALA A 283 11.82 -17.70 7.06
CA ALA A 283 11.63 -18.08 8.46
C ALA A 283 12.50 -19.27 8.88
N GLY A 284 12.87 -20.15 7.95
CA GLY A 284 13.75 -21.30 8.23
C GLY A 284 15.22 -20.89 8.38
N ARG A 285 15.64 -19.86 7.68
CA ARG A 285 17.02 -19.33 7.72
C ARG A 285 17.17 -18.15 8.67
N GLY A 286 16.06 -17.52 9.07
CA GLY A 286 16.08 -16.30 9.87
C GLY A 286 16.71 -15.08 9.17
N SER A 287 16.79 -15.11 7.84
CA SER A 287 17.44 -14.08 7.01
C SER A 287 16.53 -13.62 5.89
N MET A 288 16.81 -12.41 5.36
CA MET A 288 16.08 -11.90 4.18
C MET A 288 16.61 -12.55 2.92
N VAL A 289 15.68 -12.92 2.02
CA VAL A 289 15.96 -13.45 0.68
C VAL A 289 15.42 -12.44 -0.35
N ILE A 290 16.20 -12.19 -1.41
CA ILE A 290 15.80 -11.32 -2.50
C ILE A 290 15.41 -12.20 -3.70
N GLU A 291 14.20 -12.00 -4.19
CA GLU A 291 13.62 -12.77 -5.29
C GLU A 291 13.15 -11.82 -6.40
N SER A 292 13.45 -12.14 -7.67
CA SER A 292 12.89 -11.38 -8.79
C SER A 292 11.38 -11.60 -8.90
N VAL A 293 10.63 -10.52 -9.10
CA VAL A 293 9.18 -10.54 -9.29
C VAL A 293 8.89 -10.53 -10.79
N ALA A 294 8.37 -11.63 -11.30
CA ALA A 294 7.99 -11.74 -12.71
C ALA A 294 6.58 -11.15 -12.94
N PHE A 295 6.46 -10.26 -13.92
CA PHE A 295 5.16 -9.79 -14.39
C PHE A 295 4.58 -10.76 -15.43
N PRO A 296 3.24 -10.95 -15.47
CA PRO A 296 2.63 -11.76 -16.50
C PRO A 296 2.96 -11.19 -17.88
N PRO A 297 3.19 -12.05 -18.89
CA PRO A 297 3.51 -11.59 -20.24
C PRO A 297 2.37 -10.73 -20.79
N SER A 298 2.74 -9.70 -21.56
CA SER A 298 1.80 -8.85 -22.28
C SER A 298 0.97 -9.72 -23.23
N GLY A 299 -0.29 -10.02 -22.87
CA GLY A 299 -1.18 -10.87 -23.69
C GLY A 299 -1.89 -12.00 -22.93
N ALA A 300 -1.54 -12.31 -21.69
CA ALA A 300 -2.34 -13.21 -20.86
C ALA A 300 -3.58 -12.44 -20.38
N ALA A 301 -4.68 -12.54 -21.12
CA ALA A 301 -5.99 -12.14 -20.63
C ALA A 301 -6.25 -12.91 -19.33
N ALA A 302 -6.61 -12.19 -18.27
CA ALA A 302 -7.11 -12.80 -17.06
C ALA A 302 -8.30 -13.69 -17.49
N LEU A 303 -8.16 -14.98 -17.30
CA LEU A 303 -9.27 -15.92 -17.47
C LEU A 303 -10.39 -15.48 -16.51
N THR A 304 -11.54 -15.27 -17.07
CA THR A 304 -12.84 -14.82 -16.56
C THR A 304 -13.22 -15.33 -15.18
#